data_dc59d38158ca94fdfa138cf5b1f11d15
#
_entry.id   dc59d38158ca94fdfa138cf5b1f11d15
#
_cell.length_a   1.000
_cell.length_b   1.000
_cell.length_c   1.000
_cell.angle_alpha   90.00
_cell.angle_beta   90.00
_cell.angle_gamma   90.00
#
_symmetry.space_group_name_H-M   'P 1'
#
loop_
_entity.id
_entity.type
_entity.pdbx_description
1 polymer ?
#
loop_
_entity_poly.entity_id
_entity_poly.type
_entity_poly.pdbx_seq_one_letter_code
_entity_poly.pdbx_strand_id
1 'polypeptide(L)'
;VITARDGIRVGAGKSIGSDGAAVVYYGNGANLTDLPASGGTALGVAGLNIANGATVAVASSDGKFYPVTGANEAYGSPVEALTSATPIMVPNIAYDTANNKVIVAMQGHSDDDGRVAVGTVSGTTISWGTTVKYNGTTNARPTSVCYDSTNEKVVVVFREDSGQLWSIVGTVSGTSISFGTKVSVDTNTNYWPACAFDSTTGKVIITYRRQSTDYGAARVGTVSGNSISWGSEVLWTNVQITQSEVVCHDGYCVAVSDDHITVGQISGTSITFGTMQAVPFTDGNANTDETNIAVDPNTGTFMVGGMRDSTDKFVEVFAATRSGTTLTFGAGVVLKQNQSKNTTCCWSGNTNSFFWSFDSGSSGADGLQSCIVEVTGTTSVAKTPRVWYAPSGNDQSQGQSCVYDPDTQSVVVFFQNAAVSNNAWYYIERNRISNGTRGGFVGISDAAYTAGQTATITVTGAVSTNQTGLSTASAYYLQGNGSLATAPDSENLLVGNALSATNLLLR
;
A
#
# COMPACT_ATOMS: atom_id res chain seq x y z
N VAL A 1 11.98 -24.97 31.55
CA VAL A 1 10.63 -24.53 31.10
C VAL A 1 9.63 -24.99 32.14
N ILE A 2 8.94 -24.08 32.79
CA ILE A 2 7.83 -24.40 33.72
C ILE A 2 6.53 -24.23 32.92
N THR A 3 5.81 -25.32 32.69
CA THR A 3 4.49 -25.28 32.07
C THR A 3 3.46 -25.45 33.19
N ALA A 4 2.70 -24.39 33.49
CA ALA A 4 1.61 -24.48 34.46
C ALA A 4 0.27 -24.39 33.72
N ARG A 5 -0.60 -25.38 33.93
CA ARG A 5 -1.94 -25.45 33.30
C ARG A 5 -2.94 -24.47 33.93
N ASP A 6 -2.78 -24.13 35.21
CA ASP A 6 -3.73 -23.36 36.00
C ASP A 6 -3.13 -22.05 36.55
N GLY A 7 -2.04 -21.56 35.91
CA GLY A 7 -1.34 -20.34 36.32
C GLY A 7 -0.25 -20.57 37.38
N ILE A 8 0.67 -19.65 37.48
CA ILE A 8 1.72 -19.63 38.51
C ILE A 8 1.31 -18.62 39.56
N ARG A 9 1.11 -19.07 40.82
CA ARG A 9 0.91 -18.19 41.94
C ARG A 9 2.22 -17.97 42.73
N VAL A 10 2.61 -16.73 42.90
CA VAL A 10 3.80 -16.35 43.66
C VAL A 10 3.34 -15.76 44.98
N GLY A 11 3.87 -16.25 46.10
CA GLY A 11 3.53 -15.73 47.41
C GLY A 11 4.01 -14.29 47.65
N ALA A 12 3.42 -13.60 48.59
CA ALA A 12 3.77 -12.22 48.93
C ALA A 12 5.28 -12.07 49.19
N GLY A 13 5.92 -11.07 48.57
CA GLY A 13 7.33 -10.80 48.66
C GLY A 13 8.25 -11.72 47.82
N LYS A 14 7.68 -12.52 46.90
CA LYS A 14 8.43 -13.35 45.95
C LYS A 14 8.19 -12.86 44.53
N SER A 15 9.18 -13.02 43.65
CA SER A 15 9.11 -12.63 42.26
C SER A 15 9.43 -13.83 41.32
N ILE A 16 8.90 -13.80 40.11
CA ILE A 16 9.30 -14.68 39.04
C ILE A 16 10.31 -13.92 38.19
N GLY A 17 11.57 -14.36 38.22
CA GLY A 17 12.67 -13.74 37.49
C GLY A 17 13.98 -13.87 38.26
N SER A 18 15.10 -13.56 37.63
CA SER A 18 16.41 -13.40 38.28
C SER A 18 16.75 -11.92 38.39
N ASP A 19 17.56 -11.53 39.40
CA ASP A 19 18.07 -10.18 39.52
C ASP A 19 18.73 -9.73 38.21
N GLY A 20 18.19 -8.64 37.63
CA GLY A 20 18.71 -8.05 36.38
C GLY A 20 18.21 -8.61 35.06
N ALA A 21 17.28 -9.57 35.06
CA ALA A 21 16.67 -10.07 33.82
C ALA A 21 15.22 -9.59 33.65
N ALA A 22 14.88 -9.13 32.46
CA ALA A 22 13.50 -8.79 32.11
C ALA A 22 12.64 -10.06 32.05
N VAL A 23 11.46 -9.99 32.68
CA VAL A 23 10.45 -11.05 32.54
C VAL A 23 9.56 -10.70 31.36
N VAL A 24 9.58 -11.55 30.34
CA VAL A 24 8.76 -11.38 29.14
C VAL A 24 7.48 -12.18 29.30
N TYR A 25 6.33 -11.51 29.24
CA TYR A 25 5.02 -12.14 29.25
C TYR A 25 4.52 -12.30 27.81
N TYR A 26 4.21 -13.54 27.41
CA TYR A 26 3.55 -13.85 26.16
C TYR A 26 2.08 -14.15 26.40
N GLY A 27 1.18 -13.30 25.91
CA GLY A 27 -0.27 -13.51 26.02
C GLY A 27 -1.07 -12.25 25.75
N ASN A 28 -2.40 -12.39 25.59
CA ASN A 28 -3.26 -11.23 25.54
C ASN A 28 -3.25 -10.58 26.94
N GLY A 29 -2.83 -9.33 27.05
CA GLY A 29 -2.71 -8.60 28.31
C GLY A 29 -4.02 -8.36 29.08
N ALA A 30 -5.14 -8.97 28.65
CA ALA A 30 -6.47 -8.74 29.21
C ALA A 30 -6.64 -9.12 30.69
N ASN A 31 -5.69 -9.88 31.25
CA ASN A 31 -5.72 -10.36 32.64
C ASN A 31 -4.48 -9.97 33.46
N LEU A 32 -3.68 -9.00 33.02
CA LEU A 32 -2.61 -8.44 33.83
C LEU A 32 -3.23 -7.40 34.80
N THR A 33 -3.87 -7.90 35.85
CA THR A 33 -4.34 -7.08 36.97
C THR A 33 -3.24 -7.00 38.06
N ASP A 34 -3.15 -5.87 38.73
CA ASP A 34 -2.22 -5.66 39.86
C ASP A 34 -0.72 -5.71 39.50
N LEU A 35 -0.32 -5.12 38.36
CA LEU A 35 1.09 -4.80 38.15
C LEU A 35 1.57 -3.88 39.28
N PRO A 36 2.72 -4.15 39.93
CA PRO A 36 3.17 -3.37 41.07
C PRO A 36 3.39 -1.90 40.71
N ALA A 37 3.07 -1.01 41.59
CA ALA A 37 3.15 0.46 41.44
C ALA A 37 4.59 1.02 41.27
N SER A 38 5.60 0.19 41.10
CA SER A 38 6.97 0.60 40.78
C SER A 38 7.16 0.56 39.28
N GLY A 39 6.94 1.69 38.67
CA GLY A 39 7.12 2.05 37.25
C GLY A 39 7.75 1.00 36.34
N GLY A 40 6.92 0.33 35.52
CA GLY A 40 7.36 -0.75 34.67
C GLY A 40 7.40 -0.37 33.20
N THR A 41 8.10 -1.19 32.44
CA THR A 41 8.06 -1.20 30.98
C THR A 41 7.54 -2.55 30.52
N ALA A 42 6.73 -2.55 29.43
CA ALA A 42 6.35 -3.75 28.72
C ALA A 42 7.22 -3.87 27.46
N LEU A 43 7.64 -5.10 27.15
CA LEU A 43 8.37 -5.43 25.92
C LEU A 43 7.46 -6.23 24.98
N GLY A 44 7.43 -5.86 23.72
CA GLY A 44 6.69 -6.57 22.69
C GLY A 44 7.15 -6.19 21.30
N VAL A 45 6.68 -6.92 20.29
CA VAL A 45 7.04 -6.64 18.89
C VAL A 45 6.13 -5.53 18.37
N ALA A 46 6.72 -4.51 17.76
CA ALA A 46 5.97 -3.49 17.03
C ALA A 46 5.31 -4.11 15.78
N GLY A 47 3.99 -4.03 15.68
CA GLY A 47 3.25 -4.50 14.52
C GLY A 47 3.27 -3.49 13.37
N LEU A 48 3.42 -2.21 13.70
CA LEU A 48 3.63 -1.08 12.80
C LEU A 48 4.74 -0.17 13.33
N ASN A 49 5.12 0.84 12.52
CA ASN A 49 6.00 1.89 13.01
C ASN A 49 5.34 2.64 14.17
N ILE A 50 6.05 2.78 15.26
CA ILE A 50 5.59 3.47 16.48
C ILE A 50 6.47 4.71 16.66
N ALA A 51 5.87 5.89 16.70
CA ALA A 51 6.60 7.12 16.98
C ALA A 51 7.01 7.20 18.46
N ASN A 52 8.08 7.94 18.74
CA ASN A 52 8.48 8.24 20.11
C ASN A 52 7.36 8.99 20.84
N GLY A 53 7.02 8.57 22.05
CA GLY A 53 5.94 9.17 22.84
C GLY A 53 4.52 8.81 22.38
N ALA A 54 4.36 7.92 21.40
CA ALA A 54 3.04 7.49 20.95
C ALA A 54 2.32 6.65 22.00
N THR A 55 1.02 6.82 22.12
CA THR A 55 0.15 5.90 22.87
C THR A 55 0.07 4.56 22.14
N VAL A 56 0.18 3.46 22.86
CA VAL A 56 0.32 2.13 22.30
C VAL A 56 -0.72 1.17 22.85
N ALA A 57 -1.28 0.34 22.01
CA ALA A 57 -2.21 -0.74 22.32
C ALA A 57 -1.66 -2.10 21.87
N VAL A 58 -2.10 -3.17 22.54
CA VAL A 58 -1.90 -4.55 22.10
C VAL A 58 -3.07 -4.97 21.24
N ALA A 59 -2.79 -5.51 20.06
CA ALA A 59 -3.83 -6.11 19.24
C ALA A 59 -4.18 -7.51 19.76
N SER A 60 -5.47 -7.78 19.87
CA SER A 60 -5.96 -9.12 20.28
C SER A 60 -5.73 -10.19 19.22
N SER A 61 -5.49 -9.81 17.98
CA SER A 61 -5.33 -10.70 16.84
C SER A 61 -3.95 -11.38 16.80
N ASP A 62 -2.87 -10.66 17.18
CA ASP A 62 -1.49 -11.16 17.05
C ASP A 62 -0.59 -10.85 18.26
N GLY A 63 -1.11 -10.14 19.27
CA GLY A 63 -0.38 -9.78 20.49
C GLY A 63 0.74 -8.77 20.29
N LYS A 64 0.84 -8.12 19.13
CA LYS A 64 1.84 -7.09 18.87
C LYS A 64 1.39 -5.71 19.35
N PHE A 65 2.36 -4.81 19.46
CA PHE A 65 2.15 -3.41 19.80
C PHE A 65 1.84 -2.57 18.57
N TYR A 66 0.79 -1.78 18.67
CA TYR A 66 0.36 -0.85 17.63
C TYR A 66 0.17 0.54 18.23
N PRO A 67 0.53 1.62 17.53
CA PRO A 67 0.17 2.94 17.99
C PRO A 67 -1.36 3.03 18.07
N VAL A 68 -1.88 3.64 19.13
CA VAL A 68 -3.29 4.02 19.18
C VAL A 68 -3.43 5.20 18.22
N THR A 69 -3.60 4.88 16.98
CA THR A 69 -3.94 5.87 15.98
C THR A 69 -5.43 5.74 15.73
N GLY A 70 -6.20 6.52 16.45
CA GLY A 70 -7.48 6.91 15.94
C GLY A 70 -7.26 7.97 14.87
N ALA A 71 -6.53 7.68 13.82
CA ALA A 71 -6.82 8.36 12.59
C ALA A 71 -8.28 8.00 12.31
N ASN A 72 -9.19 8.93 12.56
CA ASN A 72 -10.59 8.76 12.22
C ASN A 72 -10.61 8.24 10.80
N GLU A 73 -11.38 7.18 10.58
CA GLU A 73 -11.70 6.78 9.22
C GLU A 73 -12.02 8.07 8.47
N ALA A 74 -11.26 8.34 7.43
CA ALA A 74 -11.47 9.52 6.60
C ALA A 74 -11.72 9.05 5.18
N TYR A 75 -12.86 9.42 4.66
CA TYR A 75 -13.31 9.05 3.34
C TYR A 75 -13.65 10.31 2.58
N GLY A 76 -12.84 10.62 1.57
CA GLY A 76 -13.14 11.68 0.61
C GLY A 76 -14.15 11.19 -0.41
N SER A 77 -15.23 11.92 -0.66
CA SER A 77 -16.07 11.66 -1.84
C SER A 77 -15.21 11.79 -3.10
N PRO A 78 -15.49 11.01 -4.17
CA PRO A 78 -14.81 11.18 -5.44
C PRO A 78 -14.92 12.63 -5.94
N VAL A 79 -13.79 13.22 -6.32
CA VAL A 79 -13.68 14.60 -6.79
C VAL A 79 -12.91 14.66 -8.10
N GLU A 80 -13.23 15.62 -8.94
CA GLU A 80 -12.47 15.91 -10.15
C GLU A 80 -11.06 16.39 -9.78
N ALA A 81 -10.03 15.73 -10.34
CA ALA A 81 -8.64 15.96 -9.99
C ALA A 81 -8.02 17.17 -10.66
N LEU A 82 -8.28 17.34 -11.96
CA LEU A 82 -7.61 18.29 -12.84
C LEU A 82 -8.65 19.07 -13.62
N THR A 83 -8.90 20.30 -13.21
CA THR A 83 -9.95 21.19 -13.77
C THR A 83 -9.64 21.75 -15.16
N SER A 84 -8.47 21.52 -15.69
CA SER A 84 -8.10 21.95 -17.05
C SER A 84 -8.56 20.93 -18.10
N ALA A 85 -9.85 20.76 -18.24
CA ALA A 85 -10.62 20.37 -19.45
C ALA A 85 -10.01 19.33 -20.43
N THR A 86 -9.06 18.52 -20.02
CA THR A 86 -8.53 17.46 -20.88
C THR A 86 -8.98 16.13 -20.32
N PRO A 87 -9.96 15.47 -20.95
CA PRO A 87 -10.28 14.10 -20.64
C PRO A 87 -9.01 13.25 -20.65
N ILE A 88 -8.93 12.27 -19.75
CA ILE A 88 -7.75 11.41 -19.64
C ILE A 88 -8.09 9.95 -20.01
N MET A 89 -7.08 9.19 -20.32
CA MET A 89 -7.16 7.73 -20.49
C MET A 89 -6.11 7.04 -19.62
N VAL A 90 -6.47 5.89 -19.08
CA VAL A 90 -5.59 4.94 -18.39
C VAL A 90 -4.56 5.62 -17.47
N PRO A 91 -4.99 6.25 -16.37
CA PRO A 91 -4.06 6.83 -15.41
C PRO A 91 -3.27 5.74 -14.67
N ASN A 92 -2.02 6.05 -14.33
CA ASN A 92 -1.20 5.24 -13.43
C ASN A 92 -0.58 6.14 -12.37
N ILE A 93 -0.43 5.65 -11.13
CA ILE A 93 -0.06 6.46 -9.97
C ILE A 93 1.15 5.88 -9.25
N ALA A 94 2.04 6.75 -8.77
CA ALA A 94 3.15 6.40 -7.90
C ALA A 94 3.25 7.39 -6.72
N TYR A 95 3.99 7.02 -5.69
CA TYR A 95 4.26 7.88 -4.53
C TYR A 95 5.74 8.20 -4.40
N ASP A 96 6.07 9.48 -4.36
CA ASP A 96 7.41 10.01 -4.07
C ASP A 96 7.58 10.12 -2.56
N THR A 97 8.30 9.16 -1.99
CA THR A 97 8.53 9.08 -0.54
C THR A 97 9.50 10.15 -0.01
N ALA A 98 10.34 10.74 -0.86
CA ALA A 98 11.28 11.79 -0.44
C ALA A 98 10.61 13.15 -0.29
N ASN A 99 9.65 13.47 -1.18
CA ASN A 99 8.95 14.74 -1.20
C ASN A 99 7.53 14.69 -0.67
N ASN A 100 7.03 13.50 -0.30
CA ASN A 100 5.64 13.26 0.13
C ASN A 100 4.64 13.75 -0.94
N LYS A 101 4.75 13.19 -2.14
CA LYS A 101 3.91 13.56 -3.29
C LYS A 101 3.31 12.34 -3.99
N VAL A 102 2.08 12.51 -4.44
CA VAL A 102 1.48 11.61 -5.43
C VAL A 102 1.82 12.08 -6.82
N ILE A 103 2.18 11.15 -7.69
CA ILE A 103 2.51 11.40 -9.09
C ILE A 103 1.55 10.58 -9.95
N VAL A 104 0.82 11.25 -10.85
CA VAL A 104 -0.08 10.59 -11.79
C VAL A 104 0.44 10.80 -13.20
N ALA A 105 0.72 9.70 -13.89
CA ALA A 105 1.00 9.69 -15.32
C ALA A 105 -0.28 9.29 -16.07
N MET A 106 -0.59 9.99 -17.17
CA MET A 106 -1.84 9.82 -17.91
C MET A 106 -1.68 10.19 -19.38
N GLN A 107 -2.59 9.72 -20.20
CA GLN A 107 -2.76 10.16 -21.58
C GLN A 107 -3.90 11.18 -21.64
N GLY A 108 -3.72 12.30 -22.37
CA GLY A 108 -4.82 13.22 -22.70
C GLY A 108 -5.75 12.57 -23.73
N HIS A 109 -7.06 12.61 -23.48
CA HIS A 109 -8.05 11.98 -24.39
C HIS A 109 -8.23 12.74 -25.71
N SER A 110 -8.03 14.05 -25.72
CA SER A 110 -8.31 14.89 -26.89
C SER A 110 -7.09 15.10 -27.81
N ASP A 111 -5.90 14.99 -27.26
CA ASP A 111 -4.64 15.28 -27.94
C ASP A 111 -3.63 14.12 -27.87
N ASP A 112 -4.02 13.02 -27.19
CA ASP A 112 -3.23 11.82 -26.97
C ASP A 112 -1.83 12.07 -26.36
N ASP A 113 -1.58 13.26 -25.84
CA ASP A 113 -0.29 13.61 -25.23
C ASP A 113 -0.09 12.92 -23.88
N GLY A 114 1.13 12.46 -23.63
CA GLY A 114 1.55 11.98 -22.31
C GLY A 114 1.77 13.11 -21.32
N ARG A 115 1.15 13.03 -20.16
CA ARG A 115 1.15 14.05 -19.12
C ARG A 115 1.43 13.48 -17.74
N VAL A 116 2.05 14.28 -16.90
CA VAL A 116 2.22 13.99 -15.47
C VAL A 116 1.71 15.17 -14.65
N ALA A 117 1.00 14.85 -13.58
CA ALA A 117 0.64 15.79 -12.53
C ALA A 117 1.26 15.33 -11.19
N VAL A 118 1.69 16.30 -10.38
CA VAL A 118 2.22 16.07 -9.03
C VAL A 118 1.29 16.74 -8.03
N GLY A 119 0.89 15.99 -7.01
CA GLY A 119 -0.05 16.45 -6.00
C GLY A 119 0.44 16.27 -4.57
N THR A 120 -0.03 17.13 -3.66
CA THR A 120 0.16 17.01 -2.22
C THR A 120 -1.14 16.61 -1.57
N VAL A 121 -1.16 15.47 -0.89
CA VAL A 121 -2.32 15.00 -0.13
C VAL A 121 -2.45 15.78 1.17
N SER A 122 -3.67 16.20 1.50
CA SER A 122 -4.00 16.83 2.78
C SER A 122 -5.42 16.41 3.20
N GLY A 123 -5.50 15.59 4.23
CA GLY A 123 -6.76 15.00 4.66
C GLY A 123 -7.37 14.13 3.55
N THR A 124 -8.51 14.54 3.02
CA THR A 124 -9.23 13.83 1.94
C THR A 124 -9.16 14.57 0.59
N THR A 125 -8.25 15.52 0.45
CA THR A 125 -8.09 16.33 -0.76
C THR A 125 -6.64 16.29 -1.27
N ILE A 126 -6.45 16.59 -2.56
CA ILE A 126 -5.14 16.73 -3.17
C ILE A 126 -5.03 18.12 -3.79
N SER A 127 -3.95 18.82 -3.45
CA SER A 127 -3.57 20.05 -4.12
C SER A 127 -2.62 19.73 -5.27
N TRP A 128 -3.13 19.84 -6.49
CA TRP A 128 -2.39 19.53 -7.72
C TRP A 128 -1.55 20.70 -8.21
N GLY A 129 -0.35 20.41 -8.69
CA GLY A 129 0.45 21.34 -9.50
C GLY A 129 0.03 21.36 -10.96
N THR A 130 0.72 22.18 -11.75
CA THR A 130 0.49 22.26 -13.20
C THR A 130 0.87 20.94 -13.87
N THR A 131 0.01 20.44 -14.73
CA THR A 131 0.27 19.26 -15.56
C THR A 131 1.40 19.51 -16.56
N VAL A 132 2.36 18.60 -16.64
CA VAL A 132 3.53 18.70 -17.51
C VAL A 132 3.46 17.62 -18.59
N LYS A 133 3.63 18.01 -19.87
CA LYS A 133 3.79 17.06 -20.98
C LYS A 133 5.21 16.48 -20.98
N TYR A 134 5.34 15.17 -21.20
CA TYR A 134 6.66 14.52 -21.18
C TYR A 134 7.10 13.95 -22.56
N ASN A 135 6.23 13.85 -23.53
CA ASN A 135 6.50 13.23 -24.83
C ASN A 135 6.51 14.18 -26.03
N GLY A 136 6.44 15.48 -25.77
CA GLY A 136 6.46 16.50 -26.84
C GLY A 136 5.16 16.56 -27.62
N THR A 137 5.22 16.29 -28.92
CA THR A 137 4.06 16.35 -29.86
C THR A 137 3.63 14.99 -30.38
N THR A 138 4.19 13.91 -29.84
CA THR A 138 3.83 12.53 -30.23
C THR A 138 2.83 11.95 -29.24
N ASN A 139 1.89 11.16 -29.74
CA ASN A 139 0.91 10.48 -28.90
C ASN A 139 1.62 9.51 -27.94
N ALA A 140 1.20 9.47 -26.70
CA ALA A 140 1.66 8.50 -25.70
C ALA A 140 0.49 7.66 -25.22
N ARG A 141 0.58 6.35 -25.44
CA ARG A 141 -0.45 5.40 -25.03
C ARG A 141 0.06 4.55 -23.86
N PRO A 142 -0.76 3.64 -23.32
CA PRO A 142 -0.80 3.36 -21.91
C PRO A 142 0.52 3.56 -21.25
N THR A 143 0.50 4.30 -20.16
CA THR A 143 1.67 4.67 -19.40
C THR A 143 1.70 3.91 -18.10
N SER A 144 2.91 3.61 -17.62
CA SER A 144 3.12 3.21 -16.25
C SER A 144 4.14 4.13 -15.60
N VAL A 145 4.05 4.31 -14.28
CA VAL A 145 4.96 5.16 -13.52
C VAL A 145 5.40 4.45 -12.25
N CYS A 146 6.69 4.55 -11.95
CA CYS A 146 7.23 4.13 -10.66
C CYS A 146 8.16 5.19 -10.08
N TYR A 147 8.43 5.09 -8.79
CA TYR A 147 9.34 5.96 -8.08
C TYR A 147 10.60 5.19 -7.65
N ASP A 148 11.75 5.64 -8.14
CA ASP A 148 13.07 5.17 -7.72
C ASP A 148 13.49 5.93 -6.45
N SER A 149 13.29 5.30 -5.30
CA SER A 149 13.61 5.90 -4.00
C SER A 149 15.10 5.98 -3.71
N THR A 150 15.95 5.26 -4.44
CA THR A 150 17.41 5.34 -4.30
C THR A 150 17.99 6.60 -4.94
N ASN A 151 17.48 6.96 -6.12
CA ASN A 151 17.93 8.12 -6.86
C ASN A 151 17.00 9.34 -6.71
N GLU A 152 15.87 9.19 -6.01
CA GLU A 152 14.81 10.18 -5.86
C GLU A 152 14.27 10.65 -7.22
N LYS A 153 13.93 9.70 -8.09
CA LYS A 153 13.47 9.93 -9.45
C LYS A 153 12.15 9.25 -9.76
N VAL A 154 11.38 9.92 -10.60
CA VAL A 154 10.18 9.34 -11.21
C VAL A 154 10.56 8.75 -12.55
N VAL A 155 10.18 7.51 -12.81
CA VAL A 155 10.36 6.87 -14.13
C VAL A 155 8.98 6.66 -14.75
N VAL A 156 8.76 7.26 -15.92
CA VAL A 156 7.56 7.04 -16.72
C VAL A 156 7.93 6.19 -17.93
N VAL A 157 7.19 5.12 -18.17
CA VAL A 157 7.31 4.30 -19.37
C VAL A 157 6.03 4.42 -20.18
N PHE A 158 6.15 4.50 -21.49
CA PHE A 158 5.02 4.74 -22.39
C PHE A 158 5.28 4.21 -23.79
N ARG A 159 4.20 4.01 -24.53
CA ARG A 159 4.23 3.62 -25.94
C ARG A 159 3.85 4.82 -26.80
N GLU A 160 4.64 5.10 -27.85
CA GLU A 160 4.23 6.06 -28.89
C GLU A 160 3.40 5.37 -30.00
N ASP A 161 2.75 6.15 -30.85
CA ASP A 161 1.92 5.64 -31.97
C ASP A 161 2.67 4.73 -32.92
N SER A 162 3.99 4.93 -33.07
CA SER A 162 4.87 4.02 -33.80
C SER A 162 4.92 2.60 -33.24
N GLY A 163 4.38 2.41 -32.02
CA GLY A 163 4.44 1.16 -31.29
C GLY A 163 5.67 0.99 -30.41
N GLN A 164 6.66 1.86 -30.56
CA GLN A 164 7.91 1.81 -29.78
C GLN A 164 7.68 2.16 -28.32
N LEU A 165 8.40 1.47 -27.45
CA LEU A 165 8.42 1.77 -26.02
C LEU A 165 9.54 2.75 -25.66
N TRP A 166 9.17 3.75 -24.89
CA TRP A 166 10.04 4.78 -24.38
C TRP A 166 9.96 4.89 -22.88
N SER A 167 11.00 5.43 -22.31
CA SER A 167 11.05 5.81 -20.89
C SER A 167 11.60 7.22 -20.74
N ILE A 168 11.19 7.89 -19.68
CA ILE A 168 11.69 9.22 -19.35
C ILE A 168 11.83 9.34 -17.82
N VAL A 169 12.90 10.01 -17.39
CA VAL A 169 13.20 10.19 -15.96
C VAL A 169 12.88 11.61 -15.56
N GLY A 170 12.11 11.77 -14.49
CA GLY A 170 11.68 13.05 -13.94
C GLY A 170 12.22 13.32 -12.54
N THR A 171 12.39 14.59 -12.22
CA THR A 171 12.75 15.09 -10.89
C THR A 171 11.63 15.96 -10.37
N VAL A 172 11.08 15.61 -9.22
CA VAL A 172 10.03 16.37 -8.53
C VAL A 172 10.64 17.51 -7.72
N SER A 173 9.99 18.68 -7.76
CA SER A 173 10.32 19.83 -6.93
C SER A 173 9.03 20.56 -6.54
N GLY A 174 8.65 20.47 -5.27
CA GLY A 174 7.32 20.92 -4.81
C GLY A 174 6.21 20.14 -5.52
N THR A 175 5.32 20.83 -6.23
CA THR A 175 4.26 20.23 -7.07
C THR A 175 4.57 20.30 -8.56
N SER A 176 5.82 20.52 -8.92
CA SER A 176 6.31 20.52 -10.31
C SER A 176 7.20 19.31 -10.57
N ILE A 177 7.30 18.92 -11.84
CA ILE A 177 8.22 17.88 -12.30
C ILE A 177 8.97 18.37 -13.54
N SER A 178 10.27 18.10 -13.61
CA SER A 178 11.08 18.34 -14.80
C SER A 178 11.63 17.03 -15.33
N PHE A 179 11.66 16.87 -16.65
CA PHE A 179 12.08 15.65 -17.30
C PHE A 179 13.44 15.77 -18.00
N GLY A 180 14.20 14.69 -18.02
CA GLY A 180 15.36 14.51 -18.88
C GLY A 180 14.98 14.20 -20.32
N THR A 181 15.93 13.65 -21.06
CA THR A 181 15.67 13.18 -22.44
C THR A 181 15.05 11.78 -22.40
N LYS A 182 14.01 11.54 -23.21
CA LYS A 182 13.43 10.20 -23.34
C LYS A 182 14.45 9.21 -23.90
N VAL A 183 14.39 7.97 -23.43
CA VAL A 183 15.28 6.88 -23.83
C VAL A 183 14.43 5.74 -24.37
N SER A 184 14.83 5.16 -25.50
CA SER A 184 14.17 4.01 -26.06
C SER A 184 14.34 2.78 -25.16
N VAL A 185 13.24 2.14 -24.82
CA VAL A 185 13.22 0.82 -24.16
C VAL A 185 13.34 -0.28 -25.19
N ASP A 186 12.49 -0.20 -26.23
CA ASP A 186 12.48 -1.15 -27.34
C ASP A 186 12.00 -0.47 -28.62
N THR A 187 12.64 -0.79 -29.75
CA THR A 187 12.34 -0.22 -31.06
C THR A 187 11.26 -0.98 -31.82
N ASN A 188 10.88 -2.15 -31.33
CA ASN A 188 9.78 -2.93 -31.91
C ASN A 188 8.44 -2.42 -31.39
N THR A 189 7.37 -2.81 -32.08
CA THR A 189 6.01 -2.55 -31.57
C THR A 189 5.72 -3.45 -30.38
N ASN A 190 5.30 -2.85 -29.29
CA ASN A 190 4.98 -3.53 -28.03
C ASN A 190 3.77 -2.86 -27.38
N TYR A 191 3.14 -3.52 -26.40
CA TYR A 191 1.90 -3.06 -25.78
C TYR A 191 1.94 -3.21 -24.27
N TRP A 192 1.12 -2.43 -23.58
CA TRP A 192 0.80 -2.54 -22.16
C TRP A 192 2.04 -2.62 -21.26
N PRO A 193 2.91 -1.58 -21.27
CA PRO A 193 4.04 -1.55 -20.35
C PRO A 193 3.58 -1.35 -18.91
N ALA A 194 4.20 -2.09 -17.99
CA ALA A 194 4.14 -1.86 -16.55
C ALA A 194 5.56 -1.69 -16.02
N CYS A 195 5.74 -0.90 -14.96
CA CYS A 195 7.06 -0.74 -14.33
C CYS A 195 6.96 -0.75 -12.80
N ALA A 196 8.01 -1.29 -12.18
CA ALA A 196 8.20 -1.29 -10.73
C ALA A 196 9.66 -0.99 -10.38
N PHE A 197 9.89 -0.47 -9.19
CA PHE A 197 11.21 -0.24 -8.64
C PHE A 197 11.51 -1.26 -7.54
N ASP A 198 12.69 -1.88 -7.60
CA ASP A 198 13.23 -2.73 -6.54
C ASP A 198 14.27 -1.97 -5.72
N SER A 199 13.94 -1.63 -4.47
CA SER A 199 14.81 -0.86 -3.58
C SER A 199 16.04 -1.64 -3.13
N THR A 200 15.99 -2.98 -3.13
CA THR A 200 17.12 -3.84 -2.73
C THR A 200 18.24 -3.80 -3.75
N THR A 201 17.92 -3.85 -5.04
CA THR A 201 18.91 -3.79 -6.11
C THR A 201 19.11 -2.41 -6.71
N GLY A 202 18.24 -1.44 -6.39
CA GLY A 202 18.23 -0.10 -6.99
C GLY A 202 17.92 -0.13 -8.48
N LYS A 203 17.02 -1.03 -8.92
CA LYS A 203 16.69 -1.24 -10.33
C LYS A 203 15.22 -0.97 -10.62
N VAL A 204 14.98 -0.47 -11.83
CA VAL A 204 13.64 -0.37 -12.40
C VAL A 204 13.42 -1.58 -13.31
N ILE A 205 12.32 -2.28 -13.13
CA ILE A 205 11.90 -3.38 -13.98
C ILE A 205 10.73 -2.90 -14.83
N ILE A 206 10.78 -3.16 -16.13
CA ILE A 206 9.65 -2.97 -17.03
C ILE A 206 9.22 -4.35 -17.56
N THR A 207 7.92 -4.56 -17.61
CA THR A 207 7.29 -5.67 -18.31
C THR A 207 6.37 -5.14 -19.39
N TYR A 208 6.17 -5.90 -20.47
CA TYR A 208 5.32 -5.51 -21.59
C TYR A 208 4.93 -6.71 -22.43
N ARG A 209 3.88 -6.56 -23.24
CA ARG A 209 3.49 -7.52 -24.29
C ARG A 209 4.23 -7.21 -25.59
N ARG A 210 4.97 -8.17 -26.09
CA ARG A 210 5.71 -8.11 -27.34
C ARG A 210 4.81 -8.44 -28.52
N GLN A 211 4.61 -7.52 -29.47
CA GLN A 211 3.66 -7.72 -30.58
C GLN A 211 4.00 -8.92 -31.47
N SER A 212 5.29 -9.20 -31.70
CA SER A 212 5.68 -10.25 -32.63
C SER A 212 5.26 -11.67 -32.24
N THR A 213 5.04 -11.89 -30.93
CA THR A 213 4.69 -13.20 -30.37
C THR A 213 3.51 -13.14 -29.43
N ASP A 214 3.09 -11.94 -29.01
CA ASP A 214 2.18 -11.66 -27.91
C ASP A 214 2.67 -12.21 -26.54
N TYR A 215 3.94 -12.60 -26.44
CA TYR A 215 4.53 -13.07 -25.19
C TYR A 215 4.92 -11.91 -24.26
N GLY A 216 4.97 -12.17 -22.97
CA GLY A 216 5.46 -11.24 -21.98
C GLY A 216 6.99 -11.14 -22.01
N ALA A 217 7.48 -9.91 -22.10
CA ALA A 217 8.91 -9.57 -22.08
C ALA A 217 9.22 -8.61 -20.93
N ALA A 218 10.47 -8.56 -20.50
CA ALA A 218 10.96 -7.69 -19.45
C ALA A 218 12.35 -7.14 -19.76
N ARG A 219 12.67 -5.98 -19.17
CA ARG A 219 14.04 -5.42 -19.13
C ARG A 219 14.33 -4.84 -17.76
N VAL A 220 15.61 -4.79 -17.41
CA VAL A 220 16.12 -4.19 -16.17
C VAL A 220 16.76 -2.84 -16.49
N GLY A 221 16.29 -1.78 -15.84
CA GLY A 221 16.77 -0.41 -16.00
C GLY A 221 17.65 0.04 -14.83
N THR A 222 18.65 0.87 -15.17
CA THR A 222 19.50 1.56 -14.19
C THR A 222 19.37 3.06 -14.39
N VAL A 223 18.81 3.76 -13.40
CA VAL A 223 18.71 5.23 -13.40
C VAL A 223 20.06 5.85 -13.05
N SER A 224 20.44 6.89 -13.76
CA SER A 224 21.62 7.71 -13.48
C SER A 224 21.34 9.16 -13.85
N GLY A 225 21.29 10.04 -12.85
CA GLY A 225 20.84 11.41 -13.02
C GLY A 225 19.42 11.48 -13.59
N ASN A 226 19.22 12.18 -14.69
CA ASN A 226 17.91 12.30 -15.35
C ASN A 226 17.79 11.38 -16.59
N SER A 227 18.47 10.24 -16.59
CA SER A 227 18.43 9.26 -17.67
C SER A 227 18.35 7.84 -17.10
N ILE A 228 18.01 6.88 -17.95
CA ILE A 228 17.95 5.45 -17.61
C ILE A 228 18.58 4.65 -18.73
N SER A 229 19.33 3.60 -18.40
CA SER A 229 19.86 2.62 -19.34
C SER A 229 19.20 1.27 -19.14
N TRP A 230 18.87 0.58 -20.24
CA TRP A 230 18.18 -0.70 -20.22
C TRP A 230 19.09 -1.87 -20.59
N GLY A 231 18.97 -2.95 -19.81
CA GLY A 231 19.59 -4.24 -20.12
C GLY A 231 18.89 -4.97 -21.28
N SER A 232 19.36 -6.18 -21.58
CA SER A 232 18.79 -7.02 -22.63
C SER A 232 17.36 -7.45 -22.29
N GLU A 233 16.55 -7.65 -23.35
CA GLU A 233 15.21 -8.23 -23.23
C GLU A 233 15.30 -9.69 -22.77
N VAL A 234 14.38 -10.06 -21.85
CA VAL A 234 14.17 -11.44 -21.42
C VAL A 234 12.68 -11.74 -21.45
N LEU A 235 12.28 -12.88 -22.02
CA LEU A 235 10.88 -13.30 -21.98
C LEU A 235 10.55 -13.89 -20.60
N TRP A 236 9.42 -13.49 -20.04
CA TRP A 236 8.90 -14.04 -18.78
C TRP A 236 7.75 -15.02 -18.99
N THR A 237 7.16 -15.04 -20.21
CA THR A 237 6.22 -16.07 -20.63
C THR A 237 6.58 -16.59 -22.03
N ASN A 238 6.04 -17.75 -22.35
CA ASN A 238 6.04 -18.35 -23.68
C ASN A 238 4.62 -18.62 -24.22
N VAL A 239 3.64 -17.95 -23.62
CA VAL A 239 2.24 -17.94 -24.03
C VAL A 239 1.80 -16.51 -24.32
N GLN A 240 0.70 -16.35 -25.04
CA GLN A 240 0.12 -15.05 -25.32
C GLN A 240 -0.45 -14.43 -24.04
N ILE A 241 -0.29 -13.13 -23.89
CA ILE A 241 -0.82 -12.33 -22.79
C ILE A 241 -1.60 -11.14 -23.34
N THR A 242 -2.53 -10.60 -22.53
CA THR A 242 -3.29 -9.39 -22.91
C THR A 242 -2.64 -8.12 -22.35
N GLN A 243 -2.37 -8.09 -21.07
CA GLN A 243 -1.76 -6.96 -20.34
C GLN A 243 -0.54 -7.45 -19.56
N SER A 244 0.14 -6.56 -18.89
CA SER A 244 1.27 -6.90 -18.04
C SER A 244 1.28 -6.01 -16.83
N GLU A 245 1.41 -6.62 -15.64
CA GLU A 245 1.64 -5.95 -14.38
C GLU A 245 2.88 -6.52 -13.69
N VAL A 246 3.54 -5.70 -12.87
CA VAL A 246 4.77 -6.10 -12.17
C VAL A 246 4.91 -5.41 -10.83
N VAL A 247 5.36 -6.16 -9.83
CA VAL A 247 5.83 -5.63 -8.54
C VAL A 247 7.19 -6.21 -8.20
N CYS A 248 7.97 -5.49 -7.39
CA CYS A 248 9.28 -5.92 -6.96
C CYS A 248 9.39 -5.97 -5.44
N HIS A 249 10.14 -6.95 -4.94
CA HIS A 249 10.47 -7.08 -3.52
C HIS A 249 11.72 -7.93 -3.33
N ASP A 250 12.67 -7.42 -2.55
CA ASP A 250 13.86 -8.13 -2.07
C ASP A 250 14.70 -8.77 -3.20
N GLY A 251 14.98 -8.00 -4.26
CA GLY A 251 15.78 -8.43 -5.40
C GLY A 251 15.06 -9.35 -6.39
N TYR A 252 13.76 -9.47 -6.26
CA TYR A 252 12.90 -10.22 -7.17
C TYR A 252 11.80 -9.35 -7.73
N CYS A 253 11.32 -9.70 -8.90
CA CYS A 253 10.07 -9.18 -9.43
C CYS A 253 9.08 -10.32 -9.70
N VAL A 254 7.81 -9.97 -9.61
CA VAL A 254 6.70 -10.87 -9.97
C VAL A 254 5.93 -10.20 -11.10
N ALA A 255 5.96 -10.82 -12.27
CA ALA A 255 5.22 -10.40 -13.45
C ALA A 255 3.93 -11.23 -13.57
N VAL A 256 2.82 -10.58 -13.86
CA VAL A 256 1.51 -11.24 -14.01
C VAL A 256 0.76 -10.69 -15.20
N SER A 257 0.01 -11.55 -15.86
CA SER A 257 -0.99 -11.21 -16.88
C SER A 257 -2.01 -12.34 -16.97
N ASP A 258 -3.25 -11.99 -17.14
CA ASP A 258 -4.33 -12.99 -17.23
C ASP A 258 -4.26 -13.96 -16.03
N ASP A 259 -4.16 -15.25 -16.28
CA ASP A 259 -3.93 -16.26 -15.24
C ASP A 259 -2.45 -16.72 -15.13
N HIS A 260 -1.52 -16.03 -15.80
CA HIS A 260 -0.10 -16.40 -15.85
C HIS A 260 0.73 -15.52 -14.94
N ILE A 261 1.58 -16.12 -14.12
CA ILE A 261 2.45 -15.42 -13.17
C ILE A 261 3.85 -16.05 -13.17
N THR A 262 4.88 -15.20 -13.12
CA THR A 262 6.26 -15.67 -13.14
C THR A 262 7.11 -14.79 -12.22
N VAL A 263 7.96 -15.44 -11.41
CA VAL A 263 8.92 -14.75 -10.54
C VAL A 263 10.28 -14.71 -11.20
N GLY A 264 10.87 -13.51 -11.26
CA GLY A 264 12.22 -13.28 -11.77
C GLY A 264 13.19 -12.79 -10.70
N GLN A 265 14.41 -13.31 -10.67
CA GLN A 265 15.50 -12.82 -9.82
C GLN A 265 16.31 -11.77 -10.58
N ILE A 266 16.48 -10.60 -9.98
CA ILE A 266 17.23 -9.49 -10.56
C ILE A 266 18.72 -9.66 -10.25
N SER A 267 19.58 -9.53 -11.28
CA SER A 267 21.04 -9.59 -11.13
C SER A 267 21.72 -8.59 -12.04
N GLY A 268 22.26 -7.51 -11.48
CA GLY A 268 22.88 -6.43 -12.26
C GLY A 268 21.87 -5.76 -13.20
N THR A 269 22.08 -5.87 -14.50
CA THR A 269 21.19 -5.34 -15.56
C THR A 269 20.39 -6.44 -16.26
N SER A 270 20.28 -7.62 -15.66
CA SER A 270 19.56 -8.77 -16.21
C SER A 270 18.58 -9.32 -15.16
N ILE A 271 17.67 -10.18 -15.63
CA ILE A 271 16.69 -10.88 -14.83
C ILE A 271 16.61 -12.33 -15.30
N THR A 272 16.49 -13.26 -14.36
CA THR A 272 16.30 -14.68 -14.65
C THR A 272 14.95 -15.11 -14.10
N PHE A 273 14.04 -15.48 -14.99
CA PHE A 273 12.71 -15.96 -14.62
C PHE A 273 12.70 -17.45 -14.31
N GLY A 274 11.92 -17.82 -13.30
CA GLY A 274 11.62 -19.21 -12.97
C GLY A 274 10.55 -19.80 -13.92
N THR A 275 10.01 -20.94 -13.51
CA THR A 275 8.91 -21.57 -14.22
C THR A 275 7.63 -20.75 -14.06
N MET A 276 6.96 -20.49 -15.17
CA MET A 276 5.64 -19.86 -15.17
C MET A 276 4.62 -20.72 -14.41
N GLN A 277 3.81 -20.10 -13.59
CA GLN A 277 2.75 -20.71 -12.80
C GLN A 277 1.39 -20.15 -13.26
N ALA A 278 0.32 -20.86 -12.98
CA ALA A 278 -1.03 -20.32 -13.09
C ALA A 278 -1.47 -19.69 -11.77
N VAL A 279 -2.18 -18.56 -11.85
CA VAL A 279 -2.95 -18.04 -10.73
C VAL A 279 -4.15 -18.98 -10.53
N PRO A 280 -4.38 -19.51 -9.32
CA PRO A 280 -5.33 -20.62 -9.13
C PRO A 280 -6.79 -20.17 -9.08
N PHE A 281 -7.26 -19.43 -10.08
CA PHE A 281 -8.67 -19.04 -10.18
C PHE A 281 -9.61 -20.24 -10.20
N THR A 282 -10.73 -20.17 -9.48
CA THR A 282 -11.54 -21.36 -9.14
C THR A 282 -12.35 -21.97 -10.28
N ASP A 283 -12.54 -21.28 -11.41
CA ASP A 283 -13.33 -21.81 -12.56
C ASP A 283 -12.50 -22.24 -13.78
N GLY A 284 -11.17 -22.10 -13.70
CA GLY A 284 -10.28 -22.53 -14.77
C GLY A 284 -10.48 -21.80 -16.11
N ASN A 285 -11.19 -20.69 -16.14
CA ASN A 285 -11.44 -19.90 -17.32
C ASN A 285 -10.40 -18.79 -17.44
N ALA A 286 -9.46 -18.95 -18.34
CA ALA A 286 -8.23 -18.18 -18.47
C ALA A 286 -8.40 -16.75 -19.07
N ASN A 287 -9.60 -16.26 -19.21
CA ASN A 287 -9.86 -14.90 -19.71
C ASN A 287 -10.07 -13.94 -18.53
N THR A 288 -9.02 -13.65 -17.80
CA THR A 288 -8.99 -12.53 -16.88
C THR A 288 -8.45 -11.32 -17.60
N ASP A 289 -9.30 -10.43 -18.04
CA ASP A 289 -8.87 -9.22 -18.77
C ASP A 289 -8.06 -8.25 -17.90
N GLU A 290 -8.06 -8.41 -16.56
CA GLU A 290 -7.46 -7.47 -15.62
C GLU A 290 -6.94 -8.18 -14.37
N THR A 291 -5.71 -8.68 -14.40
CA THR A 291 -5.03 -9.20 -13.22
C THR A 291 -4.09 -8.15 -12.64
N ASN A 292 -4.22 -7.90 -11.34
CA ASN A 292 -3.39 -6.97 -10.59
C ASN A 292 -2.60 -7.68 -9.50
N ILE A 293 -1.51 -7.06 -9.06
CA ILE A 293 -0.64 -7.59 -8.02
C ILE A 293 -0.13 -6.47 -7.12
N ALA A 294 -0.06 -6.75 -5.83
CA ALA A 294 0.59 -5.90 -4.85
C ALA A 294 1.47 -6.74 -3.93
N VAL A 295 2.40 -6.12 -3.22
CA VAL A 295 3.27 -6.79 -2.25
C VAL A 295 3.27 -6.05 -0.92
N ASP A 296 3.23 -6.80 0.17
CA ASP A 296 3.53 -6.30 1.51
C ASP A 296 5.04 -6.10 1.65
N PRO A 297 5.53 -4.86 1.76
CA PRO A 297 6.97 -4.59 1.83
C PRO A 297 7.63 -5.09 3.12
N ASN A 298 6.85 -5.45 4.15
CA ASN A 298 7.38 -5.91 5.43
C ASN A 298 7.60 -7.43 5.47
N THR A 299 6.71 -8.19 4.84
CA THR A 299 6.74 -9.66 4.90
C THR A 299 7.10 -10.32 3.57
N GLY A 300 7.02 -9.57 2.46
CA GLY A 300 7.16 -10.12 1.11
C GLY A 300 6.00 -11.01 0.68
N THR A 301 4.85 -10.90 1.37
CA THR A 301 3.61 -11.56 0.94
C THR A 301 3.04 -10.80 -0.26
N PHE A 302 2.66 -11.53 -1.30
CA PHE A 302 2.01 -10.97 -2.48
C PHE A 302 0.50 -11.19 -2.39
N MET A 303 -0.26 -10.25 -2.93
CA MET A 303 -1.67 -10.40 -3.22
C MET A 303 -1.86 -10.27 -4.72
N VAL A 304 -2.37 -11.29 -5.35
CA VAL A 304 -2.66 -11.33 -6.78
C VAL A 304 -4.12 -11.69 -7.00
N GLY A 305 -4.72 -11.09 -7.98
CA GLY A 305 -6.10 -11.37 -8.33
C GLY A 305 -6.64 -10.40 -9.37
N GLY A 306 -7.88 -10.57 -9.73
CA GLY A 306 -8.51 -9.75 -10.74
C GLY A 306 -9.93 -10.18 -11.04
N MET A 307 -10.47 -9.61 -12.10
CA MET A 307 -11.79 -9.96 -12.61
C MET A 307 -11.73 -11.28 -13.36
N ARG A 308 -12.65 -12.16 -13.05
CA ARG A 308 -12.88 -13.41 -13.80
C ARG A 308 -13.91 -13.19 -14.89
N ASP A 309 -13.59 -13.61 -16.12
CA ASP A 309 -14.52 -13.59 -17.25
C ASP A 309 -15.43 -14.82 -17.27
N SER A 310 -16.06 -15.12 -16.12
CA SER A 310 -17.18 -16.05 -16.04
C SER A 310 -18.51 -15.30 -16.30
N THR A 311 -19.59 -16.04 -16.48
CA THR A 311 -20.94 -15.46 -16.56
C THR A 311 -21.25 -14.49 -15.42
N ASP A 312 -20.60 -14.67 -14.27
CA ASP A 312 -20.85 -13.91 -13.04
C ASP A 312 -19.84 -12.80 -12.77
N LYS A 313 -18.75 -12.69 -13.55
CA LYS A 313 -17.71 -11.60 -13.50
C LYS A 313 -17.42 -11.09 -12.09
N PHE A 314 -16.77 -11.88 -11.27
CA PHE A 314 -16.45 -11.51 -9.90
C PHE A 314 -14.93 -11.27 -9.71
N VAL A 315 -14.56 -10.48 -8.69
CA VAL A 315 -13.16 -10.28 -8.30
C VAL A 315 -12.74 -11.34 -7.31
N GLU A 316 -11.73 -12.13 -7.67
CA GLU A 316 -11.12 -13.15 -6.79
C GLU A 316 -9.64 -12.82 -6.57
N VAL A 317 -9.19 -12.98 -5.33
CA VAL A 317 -7.83 -12.63 -4.92
C VAL A 317 -7.18 -13.74 -4.09
N PHE A 318 -5.86 -13.85 -4.18
CA PHE A 318 -5.05 -14.87 -3.54
C PHE A 318 -3.85 -14.24 -2.86
N ALA A 319 -3.63 -14.57 -1.59
CA ALA A 319 -2.34 -14.31 -0.96
C ALA A 319 -1.34 -15.37 -1.38
N ALA A 320 -0.10 -14.97 -1.64
CA ALA A 320 0.97 -15.85 -2.05
C ALA A 320 2.28 -15.53 -1.32
N THR A 321 3.05 -16.54 -0.98
CA THR A 321 4.40 -16.40 -0.43
C THR A 321 5.43 -16.92 -1.43
N ARG A 322 6.60 -16.28 -1.46
CA ARG A 322 7.68 -16.61 -2.39
C ARG A 322 8.74 -17.49 -1.74
N SER A 323 9.20 -18.49 -2.49
CA SER A 323 10.43 -19.24 -2.17
C SER A 323 11.27 -19.36 -3.44
N GLY A 324 12.43 -18.67 -3.47
CA GLY A 324 13.22 -18.54 -4.70
C GLY A 324 12.38 -17.91 -5.83
N THR A 325 12.24 -18.60 -6.96
CA THR A 325 11.44 -18.17 -8.11
C THR A 325 10.08 -18.86 -8.21
N THR A 326 9.53 -19.33 -7.09
CA THR A 326 8.23 -20.04 -7.03
C THR A 326 7.31 -19.35 -6.03
N LEU A 327 6.02 -19.29 -6.34
CA LEU A 327 4.97 -18.82 -5.45
C LEU A 327 4.16 -19.99 -4.89
N THR A 328 3.77 -19.88 -3.62
CA THR A 328 2.80 -20.76 -2.98
C THR A 328 1.56 -19.94 -2.65
N PHE A 329 0.43 -20.32 -3.22
CA PHE A 329 -0.83 -19.62 -3.05
C PHE A 329 -1.65 -20.18 -1.87
N GLY A 330 -2.34 -19.29 -1.18
CA GLY A 330 -3.43 -19.64 -0.26
C GLY A 330 -4.75 -19.86 -1.00
N ALA A 331 -5.81 -20.08 -0.22
CA ALA A 331 -7.16 -20.17 -0.75
C ALA A 331 -7.64 -18.82 -1.33
N GLY A 332 -8.36 -18.86 -2.44
CA GLY A 332 -8.96 -17.69 -3.05
C GLY A 332 -10.09 -17.09 -2.20
N VAL A 333 -10.22 -15.79 -2.26
CA VAL A 333 -11.31 -15.04 -1.61
C VAL A 333 -12.00 -14.17 -2.64
N VAL A 334 -13.32 -14.30 -2.75
CA VAL A 334 -14.16 -13.48 -3.61
C VAL A 334 -14.47 -12.16 -2.90
N LEU A 335 -14.07 -11.04 -3.49
CA LEU A 335 -14.33 -9.71 -2.95
C LEU A 335 -15.72 -9.21 -3.32
N LYS A 336 -16.14 -9.48 -4.54
CA LYS A 336 -17.44 -9.05 -5.08
C LYS A 336 -17.97 -10.09 -6.05
N GLN A 337 -19.24 -10.38 -5.96
CA GLN A 337 -20.01 -11.17 -6.95
C GLN A 337 -20.75 -10.23 -7.88
N ASN A 338 -20.84 -10.61 -9.16
CA ASN A 338 -21.54 -9.94 -10.26
C ASN A 338 -20.87 -8.69 -10.85
N GLN A 339 -20.46 -8.84 -12.11
CA GLN A 339 -20.11 -7.80 -13.08
C GLN A 339 -19.12 -6.72 -12.59
N SER A 340 -17.99 -7.14 -12.02
CA SER A 340 -16.89 -6.20 -11.71
C SER A 340 -15.99 -6.00 -12.92
N LYS A 341 -15.41 -4.79 -13.04
CA LYS A 341 -14.41 -4.40 -14.05
C LYS A 341 -13.37 -3.49 -13.42
N ASN A 342 -12.28 -3.23 -14.15
CA ASN A 342 -11.26 -2.24 -13.80
C ASN A 342 -10.80 -2.38 -12.36
N THR A 343 -9.98 -3.37 -12.06
CA THR A 343 -9.46 -3.59 -10.72
C THR A 343 -8.12 -2.87 -10.53
N THR A 344 -7.81 -2.49 -9.30
CA THR A 344 -6.47 -2.04 -8.88
C THR A 344 -6.23 -2.41 -7.43
N CYS A 345 -4.96 -2.60 -7.05
CA CYS A 345 -4.62 -2.91 -5.67
C CYS A 345 -3.30 -2.28 -5.25
N CYS A 346 -3.17 -2.05 -3.96
CA CYS A 346 -1.90 -1.68 -3.32
C CYS A 346 -1.83 -2.20 -1.89
N TRP A 347 -0.63 -2.21 -1.32
CA TRP A 347 -0.45 -2.42 0.10
C TRP A 347 -0.82 -1.15 0.86
N SER A 348 -1.59 -1.28 1.93
CA SER A 348 -1.93 -0.19 2.85
C SER A 348 -1.20 -0.39 4.18
N GLY A 349 -0.12 0.37 4.39
CA GLY A 349 0.66 0.29 5.61
C GLY A 349 -0.11 0.71 6.87
N ASN A 350 -1.12 1.57 6.71
CA ASN A 350 -1.99 1.99 7.79
C ASN A 350 -2.81 0.83 8.39
N THR A 351 -3.34 -0.03 7.53
CA THR A 351 -4.16 -1.18 7.96
C THR A 351 -3.38 -2.48 8.01
N ASN A 352 -2.09 -2.46 7.62
CA ASN A 352 -1.28 -3.67 7.46
C ASN A 352 -2.01 -4.75 6.64
N SER A 353 -2.57 -4.34 5.51
CA SER A 353 -3.47 -5.16 4.68
C SER A 353 -3.42 -4.72 3.22
N PHE A 354 -4.00 -5.51 2.33
CA PHE A 354 -4.14 -5.14 0.93
C PHE A 354 -5.44 -4.38 0.71
N PHE A 355 -5.32 -3.29 -0.02
CA PHE A 355 -6.43 -2.49 -0.49
C PHE A 355 -6.76 -2.88 -1.93
N TRP A 356 -8.04 -3.03 -2.23
CA TRP A 356 -8.57 -3.27 -3.58
C TRP A 356 -9.64 -2.25 -3.92
N SER A 357 -9.57 -1.71 -5.12
CA SER A 357 -10.64 -0.93 -5.73
C SER A 357 -11.11 -1.60 -7.02
N PHE A 358 -12.40 -1.59 -7.27
CA PHE A 358 -13.03 -2.19 -8.44
C PHE A 358 -14.35 -1.51 -8.77
N ASP A 359 -14.76 -1.62 -10.01
CA ASP A 359 -16.02 -1.09 -10.52
C ASP A 359 -17.05 -2.20 -10.70
N SER A 360 -18.31 -1.93 -10.39
CA SER A 360 -19.41 -2.84 -10.72
C SER A 360 -19.87 -2.60 -12.14
N GLY A 361 -19.41 -3.38 -13.09
CA GLY A 361 -19.72 -3.28 -14.52
C GLY A 361 -21.16 -2.92 -14.91
N SER A 362 -21.50 -3.14 -16.16
CA SER A 362 -22.61 -2.62 -16.99
C SER A 362 -24.06 -2.61 -16.47
N SER A 363 -24.35 -3.08 -15.26
CA SER A 363 -25.71 -3.04 -14.68
C SER A 363 -25.96 -1.87 -13.71
N GLY A 364 -24.99 -0.99 -13.51
CA GLY A 364 -25.20 0.36 -12.96
C GLY A 364 -25.65 0.50 -11.51
N ALA A 365 -25.77 -0.57 -10.74
CA ALA A 365 -26.37 -0.46 -9.40
C ALA A 365 -25.38 -0.13 -8.27
N ASP A 366 -24.10 -0.53 -8.38
CA ASP A 366 -23.18 -0.53 -7.25
C ASP A 366 -21.95 0.40 -7.41
N GLY A 367 -21.63 0.88 -8.61
CA GLY A 367 -20.58 1.88 -8.88
C GLY A 367 -19.17 1.47 -8.42
N LEU A 368 -18.35 2.46 -8.11
CA LEU A 368 -17.00 2.31 -7.63
C LEU A 368 -16.98 1.80 -6.19
N GLN A 369 -16.20 0.76 -5.92
CA GLN A 369 -16.11 0.11 -4.62
C GLN A 369 -14.66 -0.08 -4.17
N SER A 370 -14.45 -0.18 -2.86
CA SER A 370 -13.17 -0.60 -2.27
C SER A 370 -13.37 -1.70 -1.24
N CYS A 371 -12.33 -2.51 -1.04
CA CYS A 371 -12.30 -3.57 -0.07
C CYS A 371 -10.91 -3.72 0.55
N ILE A 372 -10.85 -3.96 1.85
CA ILE A 372 -9.62 -4.32 2.55
C ILE A 372 -9.55 -5.84 2.68
N VAL A 373 -8.38 -6.41 2.38
CA VAL A 373 -8.08 -7.83 2.54
C VAL A 373 -6.96 -7.99 3.56
N GLU A 374 -7.30 -8.48 4.73
CA GLU A 374 -6.32 -8.85 5.77
C GLU A 374 -5.69 -10.19 5.43
N VAL A 375 -4.37 -10.32 5.66
CA VAL A 375 -3.63 -11.55 5.35
C VAL A 375 -2.82 -11.99 6.57
N THR A 376 -2.88 -13.29 6.85
CA THR A 376 -2.02 -13.95 7.84
C THR A 376 -1.40 -15.19 7.20
N GLY A 377 -0.10 -15.15 6.92
CA GLY A 377 0.56 -16.17 6.09
C GLY A 377 0.01 -16.14 4.67
N THR A 378 -0.70 -17.20 4.27
CA THR A 378 -1.43 -17.27 2.99
C THR A 378 -2.96 -17.27 3.15
N THR A 379 -3.45 -17.06 4.38
CA THR A 379 -4.89 -16.98 4.64
C THR A 379 -5.37 -15.55 4.47
N SER A 380 -6.36 -15.34 3.62
CA SER A 380 -6.95 -14.04 3.32
C SER A 380 -8.35 -13.91 3.91
N VAL A 381 -8.68 -12.74 4.45
CA VAL A 381 -10.01 -12.40 4.94
C VAL A 381 -10.41 -11.05 4.34
N ALA A 382 -11.41 -11.06 3.47
CA ALA A 382 -11.97 -9.84 2.91
C ALA A 382 -12.94 -9.17 3.89
N LYS A 383 -12.85 -7.85 4.01
CA LYS A 383 -13.86 -7.04 4.69
C LYS A 383 -15.02 -6.75 3.75
N THR A 384 -16.15 -6.33 4.30
CA THR A 384 -17.30 -5.90 3.47
C THR A 384 -16.89 -4.74 2.56
N PRO A 385 -17.12 -4.84 1.24
CA PRO A 385 -16.81 -3.76 0.32
C PRO A 385 -17.58 -2.48 0.65
N ARG A 386 -16.91 -1.35 0.48
CA ARG A 386 -17.50 0.00 0.57
C ARG A 386 -17.90 0.48 -0.81
N VAL A 387 -19.08 1.00 -0.94
CA VAL A 387 -19.57 1.69 -2.16
C VAL A 387 -19.21 3.17 -2.04
N TRP A 388 -18.46 3.70 -3.01
CA TRP A 388 -18.02 5.10 -3.05
C TRP A 388 -18.93 5.99 -3.88
N TYR A 389 -19.36 5.46 -5.00
CA TYR A 389 -20.12 6.20 -5.99
C TYR A 389 -21.04 5.23 -6.72
N ALA A 390 -22.33 5.43 -6.62
CA ALA A 390 -23.35 4.69 -7.36
C ALA A 390 -24.03 5.65 -8.34
N PRO A 391 -23.52 5.77 -9.56
CA PRO A 391 -24.10 6.67 -10.54
C PRO A 391 -25.45 6.14 -11.05
N SER A 392 -26.33 7.04 -11.38
CA SER A 392 -27.57 6.71 -12.11
C SER A 392 -27.25 6.58 -13.59
N GLY A 393 -26.89 5.38 -14.06
CA GLY A 393 -26.65 5.16 -15.49
C GLY A 393 -25.40 4.27 -15.75
N ASN A 394 -25.05 4.10 -17.04
CA ASN A 394 -23.92 3.29 -17.52
C ASN A 394 -22.52 3.92 -17.23
N ASP A 395 -22.35 4.54 -16.09
CA ASP A 395 -21.16 5.28 -15.75
C ASP A 395 -20.06 4.29 -15.30
N GLN A 396 -19.07 4.10 -16.13
CA GLN A 396 -17.95 3.22 -15.87
C GLN A 396 -16.74 4.07 -15.46
N SER A 397 -16.17 3.79 -14.29
CA SER A 397 -14.78 4.19 -14.04
C SER A 397 -13.90 3.34 -14.93
N GLN A 398 -13.00 3.95 -15.68
CA GLN A 398 -12.04 3.24 -16.53
C GLN A 398 -10.63 3.53 -16.05
N GLY A 399 -9.74 2.53 -16.17
CA GLY A 399 -8.34 2.69 -15.85
C GLY A 399 -8.12 3.21 -14.44
N GLN A 400 -8.41 2.39 -13.42
CA GLN A 400 -8.11 2.72 -12.02
C GLN A 400 -6.65 2.43 -11.70
N SER A 401 -6.05 3.26 -10.85
CA SER A 401 -4.76 3.00 -10.23
C SER A 401 -4.73 3.54 -8.81
N CYS A 402 -4.09 2.83 -7.90
CA CYS A 402 -4.02 3.24 -6.50
C CYS A 402 -2.60 3.18 -5.94
N VAL A 403 -2.36 4.01 -4.93
CA VAL A 403 -1.10 4.02 -4.18
C VAL A 403 -1.36 4.36 -2.72
N TYR A 404 -0.55 3.79 -1.84
CA TYR A 404 -0.53 4.17 -0.44
C TYR A 404 0.35 5.39 -0.21
N ASP A 405 -0.18 6.38 0.48
CA ASP A 405 0.52 7.55 0.98
C ASP A 405 0.88 7.32 2.46
N PRO A 406 2.15 7.04 2.79
CA PRO A 406 2.57 6.78 4.17
C PRO A 406 2.59 8.04 5.04
N ASP A 407 2.68 9.25 4.47
CA ASP A 407 2.68 10.51 5.20
C ASP A 407 1.30 10.80 5.81
N THR A 408 0.25 10.68 5.02
CA THR A 408 -1.13 10.86 5.47
C THR A 408 -1.80 9.55 5.91
N GLN A 409 -1.12 8.41 5.79
CA GLN A 409 -1.63 7.07 6.11
C GLN A 409 -2.93 6.73 5.37
N SER A 410 -3.01 7.06 4.10
CA SER A 410 -4.19 6.89 3.29
C SER A 410 -3.88 6.24 1.94
N VAL A 411 -4.87 5.62 1.34
CA VAL A 411 -4.82 5.15 -0.05
C VAL A 411 -5.44 6.21 -0.94
N VAL A 412 -4.73 6.58 -1.99
CA VAL A 412 -5.21 7.44 -3.07
C VAL A 412 -5.58 6.56 -4.24
N VAL A 413 -6.82 6.66 -4.70
CA VAL A 413 -7.28 5.99 -5.93
C VAL A 413 -7.55 7.06 -6.96
N PHE A 414 -6.95 6.90 -8.12
CA PHE A 414 -7.12 7.79 -9.27
C PHE A 414 -7.76 7.01 -10.42
N PHE A 415 -8.74 7.62 -11.10
CA PHE A 415 -9.49 6.95 -12.15
C PHE A 415 -10.04 7.92 -13.19
N GLN A 416 -10.40 7.38 -14.34
CA GLN A 416 -11.13 8.08 -15.38
C GLN A 416 -12.64 7.93 -15.13
N ASN A 417 -13.38 9.04 -15.09
CA ASN A 417 -14.82 9.02 -14.98
C ASN A 417 -15.47 9.19 -16.37
N ALA A 418 -15.90 8.09 -16.96
CA ALA A 418 -16.50 8.08 -18.29
C ALA A 418 -17.85 8.79 -18.36
N ALA A 419 -18.58 8.88 -17.23
CA ALA A 419 -19.85 9.60 -17.14
C ALA A 419 -19.71 11.12 -17.25
N VAL A 420 -18.54 11.64 -16.87
CA VAL A 420 -18.25 13.07 -16.88
C VAL A 420 -17.13 13.34 -17.87
N SER A 421 -17.42 13.17 -19.15
CA SER A 421 -16.52 13.52 -20.28
C SER A 421 -15.11 12.90 -20.18
N ASN A 422 -14.95 11.74 -19.56
CA ASN A 422 -13.68 11.09 -19.31
C ASN A 422 -12.69 11.92 -18.46
N ASN A 423 -13.18 12.74 -17.56
CA ASN A 423 -12.33 13.56 -16.69
C ASN A 423 -11.58 12.70 -15.67
N ALA A 424 -10.46 13.25 -15.21
CA ALA A 424 -9.65 12.68 -14.16
C ALA A 424 -10.32 12.87 -12.80
N TRP A 425 -10.55 11.80 -12.07
CA TRP A 425 -11.14 11.80 -10.75
C TRP A 425 -10.26 11.08 -9.76
N TYR A 426 -10.38 11.39 -8.48
CA TYR A 426 -9.76 10.65 -7.39
C TYR A 426 -10.67 10.57 -6.18
N TYR A 427 -10.40 9.60 -5.32
CA TYR A 427 -10.85 9.60 -3.93
C TYR A 427 -9.70 9.19 -3.01
N ILE A 428 -9.82 9.53 -1.74
CA ILE A 428 -8.83 9.18 -0.71
C ILE A 428 -9.55 8.38 0.36
N GLU A 429 -8.96 7.24 0.71
CA GLU A 429 -9.46 6.38 1.76
C GLU A 429 -8.41 6.18 2.84
N ARG A 430 -8.76 6.54 4.06
CA ARG A 430 -8.02 6.18 5.26
C ARG A 430 -8.86 5.22 6.07
N ASN A 431 -8.48 3.96 6.07
CA ASN A 431 -9.15 2.94 6.85
C ASN A 431 -8.62 2.96 8.29
N ARG A 432 -9.50 2.63 9.22
CA ARG A 432 -9.12 2.50 10.62
C ARG A 432 -8.30 1.22 10.82
N ILE A 433 -7.17 1.33 11.53
CA ILE A 433 -6.45 0.17 12.03
C ILE A 433 -7.31 -0.49 13.08
N SER A 434 -7.82 -1.68 12.81
CA SER A 434 -8.61 -2.44 13.78
C SER A 434 -7.79 -2.90 14.99
N ASN A 435 -6.46 -2.78 14.93
CA ASN A 435 -5.53 -3.40 15.86
C ASN A 435 -5.04 -2.49 16.98
N GLY A 436 -5.22 -1.17 16.89
CA GLY A 436 -4.85 -0.20 17.92
C GLY A 436 -6.06 0.44 18.59
N THR A 437 -7.05 -0.32 19.03
CA THR A 437 -8.21 0.22 19.73
C THR A 437 -7.85 0.68 21.13
N ARG A 438 -8.50 1.74 21.64
CA ARG A 438 -8.35 2.21 23.03
C ARG A 438 -8.54 1.10 24.06
N GLY A 439 -9.40 0.13 23.80
CA GLY A 439 -9.62 -1.00 24.71
C GLY A 439 -8.40 -1.90 24.90
N GLY A 440 -7.42 -1.82 24.03
CA GLY A 440 -6.13 -2.50 24.15
C GLY A 440 -4.98 -1.58 24.61
N PHE A 441 -5.26 -0.34 25.07
CA PHE A 441 -4.22 0.59 25.51
C PHE A 441 -3.35 -0.02 26.60
N VAL A 442 -2.03 0.04 26.42
CA VAL A 442 -1.03 -0.52 27.34
C VAL A 442 -0.19 0.59 27.97
N GLY A 443 0.15 1.62 27.20
CA GLY A 443 1.02 2.66 27.67
C GLY A 443 1.55 3.57 26.58
N ILE A 444 2.72 4.14 26.79
CA ILE A 444 3.37 5.11 25.90
C ILE A 444 4.75 4.60 25.51
N SER A 445 5.10 4.67 24.22
CA SER A 445 6.41 4.27 23.73
C SER A 445 7.52 5.17 24.25
N ASP A 446 8.65 4.60 24.61
CA ASP A 446 9.82 5.32 25.12
C ASP A 446 10.76 5.78 23.98
N ALA A 447 10.60 5.27 22.78
CA ALA A 447 11.36 5.63 21.58
C ALA A 447 10.52 5.42 20.31
N ALA A 448 11.07 5.78 19.15
CA ALA A 448 10.51 5.40 17.85
C ALA A 448 10.95 3.97 17.48
N TYR A 449 10.02 3.17 16.96
CA TYR A 449 10.26 1.79 16.54
C TYR A 449 9.70 1.55 15.14
N THR A 450 10.41 0.75 14.33
CA THR A 450 9.90 0.25 13.07
C THR A 450 9.15 -1.07 13.26
N ALA A 451 8.25 -1.39 12.33
CA ALA A 451 7.52 -2.66 12.34
C ALA A 451 8.50 -3.86 12.45
N GLY A 452 8.18 -4.83 13.29
CA GLY A 452 9.01 -6.00 13.56
C GLY A 452 10.08 -5.82 14.64
N GLN A 453 10.41 -4.60 15.07
CA GLN A 453 11.35 -4.37 16.17
C GLN A 453 10.72 -4.67 17.53
N THR A 454 11.56 -5.05 18.49
CA THR A 454 11.15 -5.09 19.90
C THR A 454 11.01 -3.68 20.42
N ALA A 455 9.79 -3.33 20.83
CA ALA A 455 9.45 -2.02 21.38
C ALA A 455 9.36 -2.09 22.91
N THR A 456 9.79 -1.00 23.57
CA THR A 456 9.64 -0.78 25.01
C THR A 456 8.54 0.24 25.25
N ILE A 457 7.57 -0.11 26.06
CA ILE A 457 6.40 0.71 26.35
C ILE A 457 6.36 1.03 27.85
N THR A 458 6.31 2.32 28.20
CA THR A 458 6.09 2.80 29.57
C THR A 458 4.64 2.53 29.95
N VAL A 459 4.44 1.72 30.97
CA VAL A 459 3.09 1.27 31.40
C VAL A 459 2.63 1.96 32.71
N THR A 460 1.43 1.65 33.15
CA THR A 460 0.83 2.16 34.37
C THR A 460 1.78 2.13 35.57
N GLY A 461 1.81 3.20 36.34
CA GLY A 461 2.70 3.41 37.51
C GLY A 461 4.06 4.00 37.17
N ALA A 462 4.42 4.10 35.88
CA ALA A 462 5.66 4.70 35.40
C ALA A 462 5.47 6.15 34.93
N VAL A 463 6.59 6.84 34.74
CA VAL A 463 6.62 8.19 34.16
C VAL A 463 7.11 8.13 32.74
N SER A 464 6.24 8.47 31.78
CA SER A 464 6.66 8.75 30.40
C SER A 464 7.33 10.12 30.38
N THR A 465 8.54 10.20 29.85
CA THR A 465 9.33 11.44 29.75
C THR A 465 9.36 12.03 28.33
N ASN A 466 8.67 11.40 27.39
CA ASN A 466 8.73 11.69 25.94
C ASN A 466 7.50 12.43 25.44
N GLN A 467 6.79 13.13 26.31
CA GLN A 467 5.65 13.95 25.94
C GLN A 467 6.09 15.39 25.65
N THR A 468 5.23 16.18 25.05
CA THR A 468 5.44 17.61 24.79
C THR A 468 4.16 18.40 25.02
N GLY A 469 4.30 19.65 25.49
CA GLY A 469 3.17 20.57 25.59
C GLY A 469 2.14 20.22 26.68
N LEU A 470 2.52 19.40 27.66
CA LEU A 470 1.62 19.07 28.79
C LEU A 470 1.47 20.25 29.75
N SER A 471 0.26 20.42 30.31
CA SER A 471 -0.01 21.36 31.41
C SER A 471 0.20 20.63 32.72
N THR A 472 1.15 21.08 33.53
CA THR A 472 1.48 20.48 34.82
C THR A 472 0.24 20.37 35.75
N ALA A 473 0.15 19.27 36.48
CA ALA A 473 -0.95 18.91 37.37
C ALA A 473 -2.29 18.61 36.69
N SER A 474 -2.37 18.65 35.33
CA SER A 474 -3.58 18.29 34.61
C SER A 474 -3.68 16.79 34.37
N ALA A 475 -4.89 16.26 34.43
CA ALA A 475 -5.23 14.92 33.99
C ALA A 475 -5.27 14.86 32.43
N TYR A 476 -4.82 13.75 31.86
CA TYR A 476 -4.84 13.52 30.42
C TYR A 476 -5.58 12.25 30.07
N TYR A 477 -6.45 12.35 29.08
CA TYR A 477 -7.32 11.30 28.60
C TYR A 477 -6.93 10.93 27.16
N LEU A 478 -6.98 9.63 26.87
CA LEU A 478 -6.76 9.11 25.52
C LEU A 478 -7.95 9.46 24.63
N GLN A 479 -7.68 10.18 23.57
CA GLN A 479 -8.68 10.53 22.56
C GLN A 479 -8.83 9.41 21.52
N GLY A 480 -9.94 9.43 20.77
CA GLY A 480 -10.19 8.51 19.67
C GLY A 480 -9.09 8.44 18.63
N ASN A 481 -8.36 9.52 18.45
CA ASN A 481 -7.24 9.62 17.52
C ASN A 481 -5.87 9.27 18.13
N GLY A 482 -5.81 8.70 19.31
CA GLY A 482 -4.57 8.36 20.00
C GLY A 482 -3.86 9.55 20.65
N SER A 483 -4.33 10.79 20.48
CA SER A 483 -3.77 11.95 21.14
C SER A 483 -4.18 12.01 22.64
N LEU A 484 -3.45 12.81 23.41
CA LEU A 484 -3.77 13.10 24.82
C LEU A 484 -4.42 14.47 24.91
N ALA A 485 -5.54 14.56 25.62
CA ALA A 485 -6.23 15.83 25.91
C ALA A 485 -6.64 15.92 27.37
N THR A 486 -6.79 17.15 27.87
CA THR A 486 -7.21 17.40 29.26
C THR A 486 -8.71 17.22 29.48
N ALA A 487 -9.49 17.18 28.42
CA ALA A 487 -10.91 16.83 28.45
C ALA A 487 -11.11 15.39 27.96
N PRO A 488 -11.93 14.58 28.65
CA PRO A 488 -12.27 13.25 28.12
C PRO A 488 -13.17 13.36 26.90
N ASP A 489 -13.09 12.37 26.03
CA ASP A 489 -14.09 12.14 24.99
C ASP A 489 -15.15 11.12 25.44
N SER A 490 -15.93 10.56 24.52
CA SER A 490 -17.05 9.65 24.84
C SER A 490 -16.66 8.41 25.65
N GLU A 491 -15.40 7.95 25.59
CA GLU A 491 -14.95 6.73 26.30
C GLU A 491 -14.27 7.00 27.65
N ASN A 492 -13.90 8.24 27.90
CA ASN A 492 -13.37 8.72 29.22
C ASN A 492 -12.19 7.87 29.74
N LEU A 493 -11.22 7.51 28.89
CA LEU A 493 -10.05 6.72 29.31
C LEU A 493 -8.94 7.62 29.84
N LEU A 494 -8.79 7.66 31.18
CA LEU A 494 -7.71 8.38 31.86
C LEU A 494 -6.37 7.67 31.61
N VAL A 495 -5.39 8.39 31.06
CA VAL A 495 -4.02 7.90 30.84
C VAL A 495 -3.11 8.25 32.00
N GLY A 496 -3.23 9.44 32.56
CA GLY A 496 -2.34 9.86 33.62
C GLY A 496 -2.43 11.33 33.98
N ASN A 497 -1.51 11.78 34.85
CA ASN A 497 -1.39 13.16 35.25
C ASN A 497 -0.02 13.74 34.89
N ALA A 498 0.01 14.94 34.32
CA ALA A 498 1.24 15.62 33.98
C ALA A 498 2.01 16.08 35.22
N LEU A 499 3.28 15.68 35.32
CA LEU A 499 4.22 16.14 36.35
C LEU A 499 4.98 17.40 35.89
N SER A 500 5.14 17.54 34.56
CA SER A 500 5.78 18.70 33.91
C SER A 500 5.27 18.81 32.48
N ALA A 501 5.79 19.75 31.72
CA ALA A 501 5.47 19.90 30.30
C ALA A 501 5.86 18.70 29.44
N THR A 502 6.71 17.81 29.93
CA THR A 502 7.23 16.63 29.18
C THR A 502 6.99 15.30 29.93
N ASN A 503 6.61 15.33 31.18
CA ASN A 503 6.52 14.12 32.01
C ASN A 503 5.07 13.81 32.37
N LEU A 504 4.62 12.61 32.07
CA LEU A 504 3.28 12.10 32.38
C LEU A 504 3.39 10.85 33.25
N LEU A 505 2.84 10.92 34.47
CA LEU A 505 2.67 9.74 35.34
C LEU A 505 1.46 8.96 34.86
N LEU A 506 1.68 7.73 34.36
CA LEU A 506 0.62 6.85 33.85
C LEU A 506 -0.18 6.22 34.98
N ARG A 507 -1.49 6.12 34.82
CA ARG A 507 -2.44 5.61 35.84
C ARG A 507 -3.36 4.53 35.28
#